data_2f717a3f1e0b553a5a66f0829af436b0
#
_entry.id   2f717a3f1e0b553a5a66f0829af436b0
#
_cell.length_a   1.000
_cell.length_b   1.000
_cell.length_c   1.000
_cell.angle_alpha   90.00
_cell.angle_beta   90.00
_cell.angle_gamma   90.00
#
_symmetry.space_group_name_H-M   'P 1'
#
loop_
_entity.id
_entity.type
_entity.pdbx_description
1 polymer ?
#
loop_
_entity_poly.entity_id
_entity_poly.type
_entity_poly.pdbx_seq_one_letter_code
_entity_poly.pdbx_strand_id
1 'polypeptide(L)'
;LVGTFSDRLNSRFGRRHLLMYAGALPLGIMMFCLFSPPAFLSDSQLVGWLFFSVVGLRLAFTVFQVPWVAFGMELSSDYEERSEIIGWRLVAGWIGGVAFSFGMYTFVFGASEGFPQGQLNPNSYPGFAVITGLLVTSWCFLTAHLTRHEIPYLLRPTEPTNYSLLTMFKQFWSLLFNPFYRKLVISMFFLAIVSSFGGFFDAIMNTFFWGLTGEDLRWFGVAILGAALGIFLAVRLSRYYQKQHIIIAALSINMVLAIVKVSLRFFDWVPENGDPMLVWVLVIQEVLHVIVVSMPMTLFPSMLADLSDHQETRSGERQEGTIGAIVGFAMKLTSSVGLILGGLMLDHFIGMPAGAANAGVPIESDVLFRLAISDGIIASCLLVIPISILATYKMSHADIKEIQNQLRYKRHTNHEL
;
A
#
# COMPACT_ATOMS: atom_id res chain seq x y z
N LEU A 1 15.05 -9.29 11.69
CA LEU A 1 15.81 -8.74 12.83
C LEU A 1 14.88 -8.26 13.94
N VAL A 2 14.00 -7.24 13.73
CA VAL A 2 13.11 -6.70 14.78
C VAL A 2 12.16 -7.78 15.32
N GLY A 3 11.58 -8.62 14.46
CA GLY A 3 10.71 -9.72 14.87
C GLY A 3 11.44 -10.72 15.77
N THR A 4 12.60 -11.21 15.32
CA THR A 4 13.43 -12.16 16.08
C THR A 4 13.89 -11.59 17.42
N PHE A 5 14.22 -10.27 17.43
CA PHE A 5 14.57 -9.56 18.66
C PHE A 5 13.36 -9.47 19.60
N SER A 6 12.18 -9.09 19.06
CA SER A 6 10.92 -9.04 19.81
C SER A 6 10.57 -10.40 20.44
N ASP A 7 10.78 -11.52 19.73
CA ASP A 7 10.47 -12.87 20.22
C ASP A 7 11.32 -13.28 21.42
N ARG A 8 12.55 -12.77 21.51
CA ARG A 8 13.51 -13.07 22.60
C ARG A 8 13.41 -12.14 23.80
N LEU A 9 12.67 -11.02 23.67
CA LEU A 9 12.52 -10.09 24.77
C LEU A 9 11.72 -10.68 25.94
N ASN A 10 12.29 -10.61 27.13
CA ASN A 10 11.58 -10.92 28.37
C ASN A 10 11.51 -9.63 29.21
N SER A 11 10.35 -8.96 29.21
CA SER A 11 10.15 -7.68 29.87
C SER A 11 8.84 -7.68 30.67
N ARG A 12 8.83 -6.91 31.78
CA ARG A 12 7.61 -6.62 32.55
C ARG A 12 6.49 -5.94 31.73
N PHE A 13 6.88 -5.27 30.63
CA PHE A 13 5.94 -4.65 29.69
C PHE A 13 5.49 -5.60 28.59
N GLY A 14 5.78 -6.90 28.70
CA GLY A 14 5.56 -7.85 27.64
C GLY A 14 6.59 -7.76 26.51
N ARG A 15 6.72 -8.82 25.71
CA ARG A 15 7.72 -8.91 24.64
C ARG A 15 7.40 -8.00 23.45
N ARG A 16 6.12 -7.79 23.12
CA ARG A 16 5.65 -6.98 21.99
C ARG A 16 5.50 -5.52 22.35
N HIS A 17 4.85 -5.25 23.49
CA HIS A 17 4.52 -3.90 23.94
C HIS A 17 5.74 -3.02 24.21
N LEU A 18 6.84 -3.60 24.70
CA LEU A 18 8.07 -2.83 24.93
C LEU A 18 8.56 -2.13 23.65
N LEU A 19 8.58 -2.84 22.53
CA LEU A 19 9.00 -2.27 21.25
C LEU A 19 7.93 -1.34 20.67
N MET A 20 6.64 -1.61 20.91
CA MET A 20 5.57 -0.69 20.50
C MET A 20 5.70 0.65 21.22
N TYR A 21 5.98 0.66 22.53
CA TYR A 21 6.27 1.89 23.28
C TYR A 21 7.55 2.58 22.79
N ALA A 22 8.63 1.80 22.60
CA ALA A 22 9.91 2.33 22.15
C ALA A 22 9.86 2.93 20.74
N GLY A 23 9.02 2.38 19.85
CA GLY A 23 8.84 2.87 18.49
C GLY A 23 7.92 4.09 18.37
N ALA A 24 6.97 4.28 19.31
CA ALA A 24 5.94 5.32 19.21
C ALA A 24 6.51 6.74 19.13
N LEU A 25 7.38 7.10 20.07
CA LEU A 25 7.97 8.45 20.13
C LEU A 25 8.92 8.74 18.96
N PRO A 26 9.91 7.86 18.64
CA PRO A 26 10.77 8.07 17.47
C PRO A 26 9.99 8.19 16.17
N LEU A 27 8.89 7.44 16.00
CA LEU A 27 8.05 7.51 14.83
C LEU A 27 7.43 8.90 14.63
N GLY A 28 6.86 9.48 15.68
CA GLY A 28 6.33 10.85 15.63
C GLY A 28 7.40 11.92 15.45
N ILE A 29 8.58 11.77 16.09
CA ILE A 29 9.70 12.69 15.90
C ILE A 29 10.18 12.67 14.44
N MET A 30 10.38 11.50 13.86
CA MET A 30 10.81 11.38 12.47
C MET A 30 9.75 11.90 11.48
N MET A 31 8.47 11.73 11.81
CA MET A 31 7.37 12.33 11.04
C MET A 31 7.43 13.86 11.08
N PHE A 32 7.67 14.44 12.26
CA PHE A 32 7.90 15.86 12.41
C PHE A 32 9.14 16.33 11.62
N CYS A 33 10.28 15.67 11.76
CA CYS A 33 11.51 16.03 11.06
C CYS A 33 11.37 16.00 9.54
N LEU A 34 10.57 15.07 9.01
CA LEU A 34 10.37 14.91 7.57
C LEU A 34 9.67 16.14 6.95
N PHE A 35 8.66 16.68 7.64
CA PHE A 35 7.84 17.78 7.12
C PHE A 35 8.20 19.16 7.67
N SER A 36 9.15 19.24 8.59
CA SER A 36 9.63 20.51 9.17
C SER A 36 11.16 20.54 9.22
N PRO A 37 11.83 20.62 8.05
CA PRO A 37 13.29 20.77 8.02
C PRO A 37 13.70 22.10 8.61
N PRO A 38 14.85 22.17 9.33
CA PRO A 38 15.38 23.42 9.86
C PRO A 38 15.72 24.41 8.76
N ALA A 39 15.32 25.67 8.95
CA ALA A 39 15.47 26.73 7.93
C ALA A 39 16.94 27.15 7.64
N PHE A 40 17.89 26.73 8.49
CA PHE A 40 19.31 27.06 8.32
C PHE A 40 20.08 26.08 7.40
N LEU A 41 19.41 25.03 6.92
CA LEU A 41 20.06 24.02 6.06
C LEU A 41 20.25 24.54 4.63
N SER A 42 21.45 24.30 4.08
CA SER A 42 21.70 24.48 2.65
C SER A 42 21.02 23.38 1.82
N ASP A 43 20.88 23.59 0.50
CA ASP A 43 20.22 22.62 -0.41
C ASP A 43 20.84 21.21 -0.32
N SER A 44 22.18 21.13 -0.29
CA SER A 44 22.87 19.85 -0.13
C SER A 44 22.62 19.19 1.24
N GLN A 45 22.49 19.99 2.30
CA GLN A 45 22.13 19.50 3.63
C GLN A 45 20.67 19.09 3.72
N LEU A 46 19.77 19.73 2.97
CA LEU A 46 18.36 19.32 2.87
C LEU A 46 18.20 17.92 2.30
N VAL A 47 18.99 17.57 1.29
CA VAL A 47 18.99 16.20 0.75
C VAL A 47 19.42 15.19 1.82
N GLY A 48 20.49 15.51 2.58
CA GLY A 48 20.93 14.67 3.70
C GLY A 48 19.88 14.56 4.83
N TRP A 49 19.21 15.68 5.14
CA TRP A 49 18.13 15.72 6.11
C TRP A 49 16.93 14.88 5.69
N LEU A 50 16.52 14.99 4.42
CA LEU A 50 15.46 14.18 3.84
C LEU A 50 15.78 12.69 3.93
N PHE A 51 17.00 12.31 3.52
CA PHE A 51 17.47 10.91 3.61
C PHE A 51 17.42 10.40 5.05
N PHE A 52 17.99 11.17 5.99
CA PHE A 52 17.98 10.83 7.42
C PHE A 52 16.54 10.66 7.95
N SER A 53 15.66 11.61 7.65
CA SER A 53 14.28 11.60 8.14
C SER A 53 13.48 10.45 7.56
N VAL A 54 13.62 10.15 6.27
CA VAL A 54 12.94 9.02 5.61
C VAL A 54 13.44 7.68 6.17
N VAL A 55 14.75 7.50 6.27
CA VAL A 55 15.35 6.27 6.82
C VAL A 55 14.97 6.11 8.30
N GLY A 56 15.07 7.16 9.08
CA GLY A 56 14.67 7.17 10.49
C GLY A 56 13.19 6.83 10.68
N LEU A 57 12.32 7.43 9.86
CA LEU A 57 10.89 7.15 9.85
C LEU A 57 10.61 5.66 9.55
N ARG A 58 11.27 5.10 8.54
CA ARG A 58 11.11 3.69 8.16
C ARG A 58 11.60 2.73 9.24
N LEU A 59 12.71 3.06 9.91
CA LEU A 59 13.24 2.27 11.02
C LEU A 59 12.29 2.34 12.23
N ALA A 60 11.87 3.52 12.64
CA ALA A 60 10.93 3.71 13.75
C ALA A 60 9.59 3.03 13.50
N PHE A 61 9.07 3.15 12.26
CA PHE A 61 7.86 2.45 11.83
C PHE A 61 8.03 0.93 11.92
N THR A 62 9.18 0.38 11.51
CA THR A 62 9.45 -1.05 11.59
C THR A 62 9.51 -1.54 13.05
N VAL A 63 10.11 -0.75 13.96
CA VAL A 63 10.18 -1.07 15.40
C VAL A 63 8.78 -1.15 16.02
N PHE A 64 7.85 -0.29 15.59
CA PHE A 64 6.45 -0.32 16.04
C PHE A 64 5.63 -1.39 15.31
N GLN A 65 5.65 -1.39 13.98
CA GLN A 65 4.72 -2.17 13.15
C GLN A 65 4.93 -3.68 13.28
N VAL A 66 6.19 -4.15 13.32
CA VAL A 66 6.46 -5.60 13.37
C VAL A 66 5.89 -6.25 14.63
N PRO A 67 6.14 -5.73 15.85
CA PRO A 67 5.50 -6.25 17.06
C PRO A 67 3.97 -6.08 17.07
N TRP A 68 3.46 -4.98 16.53
CA TRP A 68 2.02 -4.71 16.47
C TRP A 68 1.28 -5.69 15.57
N VAL A 69 1.85 -6.06 14.41
CA VAL A 69 1.28 -7.08 13.52
C VAL A 69 1.30 -8.44 14.21
N ALA A 70 2.43 -8.82 14.83
CA ALA A 70 2.56 -10.09 15.54
C ALA A 70 1.60 -10.17 16.75
N PHE A 71 1.46 -9.09 17.50
CA PHE A 71 0.50 -8.98 18.60
C PHE A 71 -0.93 -9.30 18.15
N GLY A 72 -1.38 -8.75 17.01
CA GLY A 72 -2.72 -9.01 16.49
C GLY A 72 -2.97 -10.49 16.15
N MET A 73 -1.92 -11.24 15.79
CA MET A 73 -2.03 -12.69 15.52
C MET A 73 -1.98 -13.55 16.79
N GLU A 74 -1.45 -12.98 17.88
CA GLU A 74 -1.34 -13.66 19.18
C GLU A 74 -2.57 -13.48 20.09
N LEU A 75 -3.50 -12.58 19.73
CA LEU A 75 -4.69 -12.26 20.52
C LEU A 75 -5.68 -13.42 20.62
N SER A 76 -5.75 -14.28 19.60
CA SER A 76 -6.63 -15.44 19.61
C SER A 76 -5.99 -16.66 18.95
N SER A 77 -6.33 -17.85 19.42
CA SER A 77 -6.04 -19.12 18.77
C SER A 77 -7.13 -19.56 17.80
N ASP A 78 -8.33 -18.99 17.92
CA ASP A 78 -9.47 -19.28 17.07
C ASP A 78 -9.32 -18.62 15.68
N TYR A 79 -9.64 -19.38 14.64
CA TYR A 79 -9.48 -18.90 13.25
C TYR A 79 -10.49 -17.83 12.88
N GLU A 80 -11.74 -17.95 13.34
CA GLU A 80 -12.81 -17.00 13.01
C GLU A 80 -12.57 -15.69 13.73
N GLU A 81 -12.23 -15.73 15.02
CA GLU A 81 -11.90 -14.54 15.81
C GLU A 81 -10.68 -13.78 15.28
N ARG A 82 -9.63 -14.50 14.83
CA ARG A 82 -8.47 -13.86 14.15
C ARG A 82 -8.90 -13.12 12.88
N SER A 83 -9.79 -13.70 12.11
CA SER A 83 -10.30 -13.09 10.90
C SER A 83 -11.11 -11.83 11.20
N GLU A 84 -11.91 -11.83 12.27
CA GLU A 84 -12.63 -10.65 12.75
C GLU A 84 -11.67 -9.55 13.21
N ILE A 85 -10.66 -9.87 14.00
CA ILE A 85 -9.64 -8.91 14.46
C ILE A 85 -8.95 -8.23 13.28
N ILE A 86 -8.54 -9.02 12.26
CA ILE A 86 -7.92 -8.48 11.04
C ILE A 86 -8.93 -7.60 10.28
N GLY A 87 -10.17 -8.04 10.16
CA GLY A 87 -11.24 -7.30 9.50
C GLY A 87 -11.48 -5.92 10.15
N TRP A 88 -11.64 -5.89 11.47
CA TRP A 88 -11.81 -4.64 12.21
C TRP A 88 -10.61 -3.70 12.10
N ARG A 89 -9.39 -4.23 12.11
CA ARG A 89 -8.16 -3.43 11.89
C ARG A 89 -8.15 -2.78 10.51
N LEU A 90 -8.56 -3.50 9.48
CA LEU A 90 -8.64 -2.97 8.12
C LEU A 90 -9.69 -1.86 8.04
N VAL A 91 -10.89 -2.10 8.52
CA VAL A 91 -11.99 -1.11 8.53
C VAL A 91 -11.57 0.15 9.31
N ALA A 92 -11.01 -0.01 10.50
CA ALA A 92 -10.52 1.12 11.30
C ALA A 92 -9.41 1.90 10.59
N GLY A 93 -8.48 1.18 9.92
CA GLY A 93 -7.42 1.80 9.13
C GLY A 93 -7.96 2.64 7.97
N TRP A 94 -8.96 2.14 7.27
CA TRP A 94 -9.58 2.84 6.15
C TRP A 94 -10.37 4.06 6.61
N ILE A 95 -11.21 3.91 7.64
CA ILE A 95 -11.96 5.04 8.21
C ILE A 95 -10.99 6.10 8.75
N GLY A 96 -9.96 5.67 9.49
CA GLY A 96 -8.95 6.57 10.03
C GLY A 96 -8.17 7.31 8.94
N GLY A 97 -7.81 6.62 7.85
CA GLY A 97 -7.14 7.23 6.70
C GLY A 97 -7.97 8.30 6.02
N VAL A 98 -9.26 8.01 5.77
CA VAL A 98 -10.19 8.99 5.18
C VAL A 98 -10.42 10.17 6.11
N ALA A 99 -10.69 9.93 7.39
CA ALA A 99 -10.89 10.99 8.38
C ALA A 99 -9.66 11.88 8.53
N PHE A 100 -8.46 11.29 8.54
CA PHE A 100 -7.20 12.01 8.57
C PHE A 100 -7.01 12.87 7.31
N SER A 101 -7.17 12.28 6.12
CA SER A 101 -7.04 13.00 4.85
C SER A 101 -8.03 14.15 4.76
N PHE A 102 -9.30 13.90 5.04
CA PHE A 102 -10.35 14.93 5.05
C PHE A 102 -10.02 16.06 6.03
N GLY A 103 -9.60 15.72 7.25
CA GLY A 103 -9.21 16.71 8.26
C GLY A 103 -8.00 17.54 7.83
N MET A 104 -6.96 16.91 7.28
CA MET A 104 -5.76 17.64 6.84
C MET A 104 -6.06 18.60 5.69
N TYR A 105 -6.79 18.17 4.69
CA TYR A 105 -7.16 19.03 3.57
C TYR A 105 -8.15 20.14 3.96
N THR A 106 -9.00 19.92 4.97
CA THR A 106 -9.96 20.93 5.43
C THR A 106 -9.29 21.97 6.34
N PHE A 107 -8.46 21.53 7.30
CA PHE A 107 -8.00 22.41 8.38
C PHE A 107 -6.55 22.88 8.22
N VAL A 108 -5.71 22.15 7.47
CA VAL A 108 -4.27 22.44 7.36
C VAL A 108 -3.91 22.96 5.98
N PHE A 109 -4.41 22.31 4.92
CA PHE A 109 -4.11 22.64 3.53
C PHE A 109 -5.24 23.42 2.84
N GLY A 110 -5.99 24.22 3.59
CA GLY A 110 -6.97 25.16 3.04
C GLY A 110 -6.32 26.24 2.17
N ALA A 111 -7.08 26.82 1.26
CA ALA A 111 -6.62 27.93 0.42
C ALA A 111 -6.19 29.13 1.30
N SER A 112 -5.11 29.79 0.93
CA SER A 112 -4.56 30.97 1.62
C SER A 112 -4.12 32.02 0.62
N GLU A 113 -3.91 33.28 1.09
CA GLU A 113 -3.40 34.36 0.24
C GLU A 113 -2.10 33.96 -0.44
N GLY A 114 -2.04 34.05 -1.76
CA GLY A 114 -0.89 33.64 -2.58
C GLY A 114 -0.79 32.14 -2.89
N PHE A 115 -1.59 31.27 -2.22
CA PHE A 115 -1.61 29.83 -2.44
C PHE A 115 -3.04 29.30 -2.52
N PRO A 116 -3.71 29.44 -3.69
CA PRO A 116 -5.04 28.85 -3.90
C PRO A 116 -5.06 27.33 -3.66
N GLN A 117 -3.96 26.67 -4.00
CA GLN A 117 -3.67 25.27 -3.71
C GLN A 117 -2.90 25.20 -2.39
N GLY A 118 -3.60 25.09 -1.26
CA GLY A 118 -3.00 25.16 0.07
C GLY A 118 -1.93 24.09 0.35
N GLN A 119 -1.97 22.97 -0.36
CA GLN A 119 -0.92 21.93 -0.31
C GLN A 119 0.44 22.41 -0.87
N LEU A 120 0.48 23.50 -1.62
CA LEU A 120 1.72 24.12 -2.08
C LEU A 120 2.25 25.21 -1.12
N ASN A 121 1.49 25.55 -0.07
CA ASN A 121 1.92 26.54 0.91
C ASN A 121 2.97 25.95 1.87
N PRO A 122 4.25 26.38 1.80
CA PRO A 122 5.30 25.86 2.69
C PRO A 122 5.00 26.11 4.18
N ASN A 123 4.29 27.21 4.49
CA ASN A 123 3.96 27.59 5.86
C ASN A 123 2.93 26.67 6.53
N SER A 124 2.21 25.84 5.77
CA SER A 124 1.27 24.85 6.31
C SER A 124 1.99 23.61 6.85
N TYR A 125 3.20 23.31 6.35
CA TYR A 125 3.91 22.06 6.69
C TYR A 125 4.42 21.96 8.12
N PRO A 126 4.92 23.00 8.77
CA PRO A 126 5.27 22.91 10.20
C PRO A 126 4.08 22.56 11.09
N GLY A 127 2.92 23.18 10.83
CA GLY A 127 1.68 22.83 11.52
C GLY A 127 1.23 21.38 11.25
N PHE A 128 1.28 20.97 9.99
CA PHE A 128 1.05 19.57 9.59
C PHE A 128 1.99 18.60 10.30
N ALA A 129 3.29 18.92 10.37
CA ALA A 129 4.30 18.09 11.02
C ALA A 129 4.03 17.90 12.52
N VAL A 130 3.66 18.98 13.22
CA VAL A 130 3.30 18.91 14.66
C VAL A 130 2.05 18.05 14.86
N ILE A 131 0.98 18.34 14.12
CA ILE A 131 -0.29 17.61 14.27
C ILE A 131 -0.09 16.12 13.98
N THR A 132 0.55 15.77 12.86
CA THR A 132 0.78 14.37 12.47
C THR A 132 1.73 13.66 13.41
N GLY A 133 2.81 14.30 13.83
CA GLY A 133 3.75 13.75 14.80
C GLY A 133 3.09 13.43 16.14
N LEU A 134 2.26 14.35 16.66
CA LEU A 134 1.51 14.14 17.89
C LEU A 134 0.44 13.06 17.74
N LEU A 135 -0.33 13.07 16.65
CA LEU A 135 -1.36 12.06 16.39
C LEU A 135 -0.76 10.67 16.30
N VAL A 136 0.30 10.50 15.51
CA VAL A 136 0.97 9.20 15.34
C VAL A 136 1.55 8.70 16.66
N THR A 137 2.27 9.55 17.39
CA THR A 137 2.83 9.20 18.70
C THR A 137 1.72 8.79 19.68
N SER A 138 0.68 9.61 19.79
CA SER A 138 -0.43 9.38 20.73
C SER A 138 -1.17 8.10 20.37
N TRP A 139 -1.46 7.86 19.10
CA TRP A 139 -2.20 6.68 18.63
C TRP A 139 -1.39 5.39 18.83
N CYS A 140 -0.10 5.42 18.52
CA CYS A 140 0.79 4.28 18.76
C CYS A 140 0.92 3.98 20.26
N PHE A 141 1.07 5.02 21.07
CA PHE A 141 1.16 4.88 22.53
C PHE A 141 -0.16 4.36 23.12
N LEU A 142 -1.31 4.92 22.72
CA LEU A 142 -2.63 4.48 23.17
C LEU A 142 -2.88 3.02 22.77
N THR A 143 -2.53 2.62 21.56
CA THR A 143 -2.65 1.23 21.13
C THR A 143 -1.89 0.29 22.05
N ALA A 144 -0.62 0.60 22.35
CA ALA A 144 0.20 -0.20 23.26
C ALA A 144 -0.35 -0.16 24.72
N HIS A 145 -0.85 1.00 25.15
CA HIS A 145 -1.32 1.17 26.53
C HIS A 145 -2.67 0.51 26.80
N LEU A 146 -3.61 0.68 25.87
CA LEU A 146 -4.95 0.11 26.01
C LEU A 146 -4.99 -1.40 25.88
N THR A 147 -4.02 -1.98 25.15
CA THR A 147 -3.94 -3.44 24.97
C THR A 147 -3.01 -4.13 25.97
N ARG A 148 -2.42 -3.41 26.92
CA ARG A 148 -1.47 -3.97 27.92
C ARG A 148 -2.08 -5.06 28.80
N HIS A 149 -3.39 -5.04 29.02
CA HIS A 149 -4.11 -6.03 29.84
C HIS A 149 -4.14 -7.42 29.19
N GLU A 150 -3.91 -7.50 27.87
CA GLU A 150 -3.85 -8.77 27.14
C GLU A 150 -2.48 -9.48 27.30
N ILE A 151 -1.44 -8.79 27.79
CA ILE A 151 -0.07 -9.34 27.91
C ILE A 151 -0.03 -10.73 28.61
N PRO A 152 -0.76 -10.97 29.71
CA PRO A 152 -0.75 -12.26 30.38
C PRO A 152 -1.35 -13.41 29.57
N TYR A 153 -2.25 -13.08 28.63
CA TYR A 153 -3.03 -14.04 27.83
C TYR A 153 -2.41 -14.33 26.46
N LEU A 154 -1.36 -13.58 26.06
CA LEU A 154 -0.74 -13.76 24.74
C LEU A 154 -0.12 -15.14 24.60
N LEU A 155 -0.39 -15.76 23.46
CA LEU A 155 0.18 -17.05 23.06
C LEU A 155 1.71 -16.96 22.98
N ARG A 156 2.41 -17.89 23.62
CA ARG A 156 3.86 -18.00 23.53
C ARG A 156 4.20 -19.02 22.44
N PRO A 157 5.04 -18.67 21.45
CA PRO A 157 5.53 -19.66 20.51
C PRO A 157 6.35 -20.71 21.25
N THR A 158 6.14 -21.96 20.91
CA THR A 158 6.79 -23.13 21.52
C THR A 158 8.29 -23.19 21.20
N GLU A 159 8.73 -22.63 20.08
CA GLU A 159 10.14 -22.54 19.72
C GLU A 159 10.46 -21.23 18.94
N PRO A 160 11.61 -20.58 19.20
CA PRO A 160 12.05 -19.43 18.43
C PRO A 160 12.52 -19.89 17.04
N THR A 161 11.77 -19.57 16.01
CA THR A 161 12.18 -19.83 14.62
C THR A 161 13.34 -18.93 14.24
N ASN A 162 14.52 -19.51 14.04
CA ASN A 162 15.70 -18.82 13.56
C ASN A 162 15.62 -18.64 12.02
N TYR A 163 14.93 -17.60 11.57
CA TYR A 163 14.96 -17.22 10.14
C TYR A 163 16.24 -16.44 9.83
N SER A 164 17.17 -17.09 9.13
CA SER A 164 18.28 -16.40 8.49
C SER A 164 17.80 -15.74 7.20
N LEU A 165 18.24 -14.51 6.93
CA LEU A 165 17.98 -13.83 5.65
C LEU A 165 18.41 -14.69 4.46
N LEU A 166 19.52 -15.42 4.60
CA LEU A 166 20.00 -16.33 3.57
C LEU A 166 19.04 -17.49 3.32
N THR A 167 18.44 -18.03 4.38
CA THR A 167 17.45 -19.10 4.28
C THR A 167 16.17 -18.61 3.62
N MET A 168 15.69 -17.41 3.99
CA MET A 168 14.55 -16.77 3.32
C MET A 168 14.83 -16.54 1.83
N PHE A 169 16.03 -16.08 1.48
CA PHE A 169 16.41 -15.84 0.08
C PHE A 169 16.48 -17.16 -0.72
N LYS A 170 17.05 -18.20 -0.14
CA LYS A 170 17.06 -19.55 -0.77
C LYS A 170 15.65 -20.11 -0.95
N GLN A 171 14.77 -19.95 0.04
CA GLN A 171 13.38 -20.39 -0.06
C GLN A 171 12.62 -19.60 -1.13
N PHE A 172 12.80 -18.26 -1.19
CA PHE A 172 12.23 -17.43 -2.24
C PHE A 172 12.68 -17.90 -3.63
N TRP A 173 13.97 -18.13 -3.79
CA TRP A 173 14.51 -18.62 -5.06
C TRP A 173 13.95 -20.00 -5.43
N SER A 174 13.82 -20.90 -4.47
CA SER A 174 13.23 -22.24 -4.70
C SER A 174 11.76 -22.16 -5.13
N LEU A 175 10.98 -21.21 -4.61
CA LEU A 175 9.59 -20.98 -5.04
C LEU A 175 9.49 -20.58 -6.51
N LEU A 176 10.45 -19.79 -7.02
CA LEU A 176 10.47 -19.36 -8.42
C LEU A 176 10.74 -20.50 -9.41
N PHE A 177 11.24 -21.65 -8.97
CA PHE A 177 11.33 -22.85 -9.83
C PHE A 177 9.96 -23.47 -10.13
N ASN A 178 8.96 -23.28 -9.27
CA ASN A 178 7.59 -23.68 -9.58
C ASN A 178 6.96 -22.69 -10.57
N PRO A 179 6.54 -23.13 -11.78
CA PRO A 179 6.05 -22.23 -12.83
C PRO A 179 4.79 -21.45 -12.43
N PHE A 180 3.95 -21.99 -11.55
CA PHE A 180 2.75 -21.30 -11.06
C PHE A 180 3.12 -20.17 -10.10
N TYR A 181 3.99 -20.44 -9.11
CA TYR A 181 4.49 -19.39 -8.22
C TYR A 181 5.21 -18.30 -9.00
N ARG A 182 6.09 -18.68 -9.93
CA ARG A 182 6.86 -17.72 -10.74
C ARG A 182 5.96 -16.73 -11.47
N LYS A 183 4.92 -17.22 -12.16
CA LYS A 183 3.99 -16.36 -12.91
C LYS A 183 3.22 -15.42 -11.99
N LEU A 184 2.70 -15.94 -10.89
CA LEU A 184 1.92 -15.16 -9.93
C LEU A 184 2.80 -14.09 -9.27
N VAL A 185 3.96 -14.46 -8.74
CA VAL A 185 4.87 -13.57 -8.04
C VAL A 185 5.44 -12.48 -8.98
N ILE A 186 5.83 -12.84 -10.21
CA ILE A 186 6.31 -11.86 -11.18
C ILE A 186 5.19 -10.89 -11.57
N SER A 187 3.96 -11.37 -11.76
CA SER A 187 2.80 -10.47 -12.01
C SER A 187 2.56 -9.50 -10.86
N MET A 188 2.63 -9.98 -9.62
CA MET A 188 2.51 -9.13 -8.43
C MET A 188 3.63 -8.08 -8.37
N PHE A 189 4.86 -8.44 -8.72
CA PHE A 189 6.00 -7.52 -8.73
C PHE A 189 5.83 -6.42 -9.77
N PHE A 190 5.47 -6.78 -10.99
CA PHE A 190 5.20 -5.78 -12.01
C PHE A 190 4.02 -4.89 -11.65
N LEU A 191 2.96 -5.45 -11.06
CA LEU A 191 1.85 -4.64 -10.57
C LEU A 191 2.30 -3.67 -9.46
N ALA A 192 3.17 -4.09 -8.54
CA ALA A 192 3.70 -3.22 -7.50
C ALA A 192 4.55 -2.07 -8.08
N ILE A 193 5.38 -2.36 -9.11
CA ILE A 193 6.14 -1.31 -9.82
C ILE A 193 5.17 -0.31 -10.46
N VAL A 194 4.20 -0.80 -11.23
CA VAL A 194 3.26 0.05 -11.97
C VAL A 194 2.40 0.88 -11.02
N SER A 195 1.89 0.27 -9.95
CA SER A 195 1.09 0.98 -8.95
C SER A 195 1.90 2.07 -8.22
N SER A 196 3.16 1.80 -7.90
CA SER A 196 4.02 2.80 -7.25
C SER A 196 4.48 3.89 -8.22
N PHE A 197 4.65 3.55 -9.50
CA PHE A 197 4.97 4.49 -10.56
C PHE A 197 3.80 5.45 -10.81
N GLY A 198 2.57 4.95 -10.97
CA GLY A 198 1.37 5.78 -11.09
C GLY A 198 1.10 6.61 -9.84
N GLY A 199 1.14 5.98 -8.65
CA GLY A 199 0.95 6.69 -7.38
C GLY A 199 1.97 7.80 -7.10
N PHE A 200 3.15 7.76 -7.73
CA PHE A 200 4.10 8.88 -7.69
C PHE A 200 3.53 10.14 -8.38
N PHE A 201 2.78 9.96 -9.46
CA PHE A 201 2.21 11.08 -10.20
C PHE A 201 0.88 11.60 -9.65
N ASP A 202 0.16 10.84 -8.85
CA ASP A 202 -1.19 11.22 -8.37
C ASP A 202 -1.25 12.62 -7.75
N ALA A 203 -0.35 12.93 -6.82
CA ALA A 203 -0.32 14.25 -6.19
C ALA A 203 0.05 15.36 -7.18
N ILE A 204 0.99 15.08 -8.08
CA ILE A 204 1.49 16.04 -9.09
C ILE A 204 0.39 16.31 -10.12
N MET A 205 -0.28 15.28 -10.62
CA MET A 205 -1.42 15.37 -11.54
C MET A 205 -2.58 16.17 -10.93
N ASN A 206 -2.96 15.82 -9.71
CA ASN A 206 -4.07 16.48 -9.02
C ASN A 206 -3.78 17.98 -8.80
N THR A 207 -2.54 18.31 -8.46
CA THR A 207 -2.15 19.70 -8.17
C THR A 207 -1.93 20.52 -9.45
N PHE A 208 -1.15 20.02 -10.40
CA PHE A 208 -0.67 20.82 -11.53
C PHE A 208 -1.48 20.64 -12.81
N PHE A 209 -1.93 19.41 -13.11
CA PHE A 209 -2.71 19.15 -14.32
C PHE A 209 -4.20 19.44 -14.13
N TRP A 210 -4.78 18.95 -13.04
CA TRP A 210 -6.19 19.14 -12.72
C TRP A 210 -6.46 20.41 -11.94
N GLY A 211 -5.43 21.06 -11.38
CA GLY A 211 -5.55 22.31 -10.66
C GLY A 211 -6.38 22.22 -9.36
N LEU A 212 -6.48 21.03 -8.76
CA LEU A 212 -7.31 20.79 -7.59
C LEU A 212 -6.75 21.49 -6.35
N THR A 213 -7.64 22.07 -5.58
CA THR A 213 -7.35 22.68 -4.27
C THR A 213 -7.44 21.64 -3.15
N GLY A 214 -6.98 22.00 -1.94
CA GLY A 214 -7.19 21.17 -0.75
C GLY A 214 -8.67 20.88 -0.47
N GLU A 215 -9.55 21.87 -0.74
CA GLU A 215 -11.00 21.71 -0.60
C GLU A 215 -11.58 20.67 -1.56
N ASP A 216 -11.03 20.56 -2.76
CA ASP A 216 -11.42 19.57 -3.75
C ASP A 216 -10.92 18.18 -3.36
N LEU A 217 -9.65 18.09 -2.96
CA LEU A 217 -8.98 16.82 -2.61
C LEU A 217 -9.61 16.10 -1.41
N ARG A 218 -10.24 16.83 -0.49
CA ARG A 218 -10.93 16.20 0.66
C ARG A 218 -12.04 15.24 0.23
N TRP A 219 -12.69 15.46 -0.92
CA TRP A 219 -13.78 14.63 -1.42
C TRP A 219 -13.33 13.29 -2.00
N PHE A 220 -12.06 13.16 -2.35
CA PHE A 220 -11.49 11.88 -2.83
C PHE A 220 -11.57 10.76 -1.77
N GLY A 221 -11.72 11.10 -0.50
CA GLY A 221 -12.01 10.14 0.55
C GLY A 221 -13.26 9.28 0.31
N VAL A 222 -14.22 9.77 -0.49
CA VAL A 222 -15.43 9.00 -0.88
C VAL A 222 -15.07 7.74 -1.67
N ALA A 223 -13.91 7.70 -2.32
CA ALA A 223 -13.43 6.54 -3.07
C ALA A 223 -13.29 5.26 -2.23
N ILE A 224 -13.26 5.38 -0.89
CA ILE A 224 -13.30 4.22 0.02
C ILE A 224 -14.53 3.33 -0.22
N LEU A 225 -15.66 3.93 -0.60
CA LEU A 225 -16.87 3.17 -0.94
C LEU A 225 -16.63 2.26 -2.15
N GLY A 226 -15.80 2.73 -3.09
CA GLY A 226 -15.34 1.93 -4.22
C GLY A 226 -14.56 0.69 -3.79
N ALA A 227 -13.68 0.82 -2.79
CA ALA A 227 -12.92 -0.33 -2.29
C ALA A 227 -13.82 -1.40 -1.67
N ALA A 228 -14.78 -1.00 -0.84
CA ALA A 228 -15.74 -1.94 -0.25
C ALA A 228 -16.52 -2.69 -1.33
N LEU A 229 -17.01 -1.97 -2.35
CA LEU A 229 -17.71 -2.57 -3.48
C LEU A 229 -16.79 -3.49 -4.31
N GLY A 230 -15.55 -3.08 -4.58
CA GLY A 230 -14.59 -3.89 -5.35
C GLY A 230 -14.20 -5.18 -4.64
N ILE A 231 -13.98 -5.14 -3.31
CA ILE A 231 -13.75 -6.34 -2.49
C ILE A 231 -14.97 -7.28 -2.56
N PHE A 232 -16.17 -6.73 -2.37
CA PHE A 232 -17.42 -7.50 -2.48
C PHE A 232 -17.56 -8.16 -3.85
N LEU A 233 -17.33 -7.41 -4.92
CA LEU A 233 -17.38 -7.93 -6.30
C LEU A 233 -16.30 -8.99 -6.54
N ALA A 234 -15.06 -8.79 -6.08
CA ALA A 234 -13.98 -9.77 -6.19
C ALA A 234 -14.37 -11.11 -5.57
N VAL A 235 -14.88 -11.09 -4.33
CA VAL A 235 -15.35 -12.30 -3.62
C VAL A 235 -16.55 -12.92 -4.31
N ARG A 236 -17.52 -12.12 -4.76
CA ARG A 236 -18.73 -12.63 -5.43
C ARG A 236 -18.40 -13.26 -6.77
N LEU A 237 -17.60 -12.58 -7.60
CA LEU A 237 -17.22 -13.06 -8.92
C LEU A 237 -16.31 -14.29 -8.85
N SER A 238 -15.44 -14.41 -7.85
CA SER A 238 -14.53 -15.56 -7.71
C SER A 238 -15.26 -16.89 -7.48
N ARG A 239 -16.56 -16.86 -7.13
CA ARG A 239 -17.40 -18.07 -7.05
C ARG A 239 -17.80 -18.62 -8.42
N TYR A 240 -17.83 -17.77 -9.45
CA TYR A 240 -18.31 -18.13 -10.80
C TYR A 240 -17.19 -18.14 -11.83
N TYR A 241 -16.18 -17.30 -11.65
CA TYR A 241 -15.07 -17.12 -12.58
C TYR A 241 -13.73 -17.44 -11.93
N GLN A 242 -12.76 -17.82 -12.74
CA GLN A 242 -11.39 -18.02 -12.25
C GLN A 242 -10.79 -16.70 -11.78
N LYS A 243 -10.13 -16.71 -10.62
CA LYS A 243 -9.54 -15.51 -10.00
C LYS A 243 -8.61 -14.74 -10.95
N GLN A 244 -7.82 -15.44 -11.75
CA GLN A 244 -6.94 -14.85 -12.76
C GLN A 244 -7.69 -14.03 -13.82
N HIS A 245 -8.85 -14.51 -14.31
CA HIS A 245 -9.63 -13.79 -15.32
C HIS A 245 -10.26 -12.52 -14.74
N ILE A 246 -10.66 -12.56 -13.47
CA ILE A 246 -11.18 -11.37 -12.77
C ILE A 246 -10.08 -10.33 -12.64
N ILE A 247 -8.86 -10.73 -12.25
CA ILE A 247 -7.71 -9.82 -12.14
C ILE A 247 -7.37 -9.22 -13.50
N ILE A 248 -7.30 -10.04 -14.56
CA ILE A 248 -7.03 -9.56 -15.93
C ILE A 248 -8.08 -8.55 -16.36
N ALA A 249 -9.36 -8.83 -16.16
CA ALA A 249 -10.44 -7.91 -16.49
C ALA A 249 -10.33 -6.61 -15.70
N ALA A 250 -10.10 -6.69 -14.38
CA ALA A 250 -9.93 -5.53 -13.51
C ALA A 250 -8.75 -4.65 -13.95
N LEU A 251 -7.58 -5.24 -14.22
CA LEU A 251 -6.40 -4.50 -14.68
C LEU A 251 -6.63 -3.89 -16.08
N SER A 252 -7.34 -4.59 -16.97
CA SER A 252 -7.68 -4.07 -18.30
C SER A 252 -8.67 -2.90 -18.21
N ILE A 253 -9.66 -2.98 -17.35
CA ILE A 253 -10.60 -1.87 -17.09
C ILE A 253 -9.85 -0.70 -16.48
N ASN A 254 -8.95 -0.94 -15.51
CA ASN A 254 -8.12 0.11 -14.91
C ASN A 254 -7.28 0.85 -15.95
N MET A 255 -6.63 0.11 -16.86
CA MET A 255 -5.87 0.68 -17.97
C MET A 255 -6.76 1.58 -18.85
N VAL A 256 -7.95 1.12 -19.22
CA VAL A 256 -8.89 1.90 -20.04
C VAL A 256 -9.36 3.15 -19.30
N LEU A 257 -9.74 3.04 -18.01
CA LEU A 257 -10.19 4.17 -17.19
C LEU A 257 -9.12 5.28 -17.10
N ALA A 258 -7.86 4.91 -16.91
CA ALA A 258 -6.77 5.88 -16.80
C ALA A 258 -6.49 6.57 -18.14
N ILE A 259 -6.45 5.82 -19.25
CA ILE A 259 -6.28 6.37 -20.60
C ILE A 259 -7.45 7.30 -20.95
N VAL A 260 -8.68 6.87 -20.69
CA VAL A 260 -9.89 7.66 -20.97
C VAL A 260 -9.90 8.95 -20.17
N LYS A 261 -9.56 8.91 -18.85
CA LYS A 261 -9.48 10.11 -17.98
C LYS A 261 -8.66 11.23 -18.60
N VAL A 262 -7.46 10.90 -19.07
CA VAL A 262 -6.55 11.89 -19.67
C VAL A 262 -6.97 12.26 -21.09
N SER A 263 -7.42 11.30 -21.88
CA SER A 263 -7.88 11.55 -23.26
C SER A 263 -9.09 12.48 -23.31
N LEU A 264 -10.05 12.35 -22.39
CA LEU A 264 -11.21 13.23 -22.33
C LEU A 264 -10.80 14.69 -22.11
N ARG A 265 -9.69 14.94 -21.39
CA ARG A 265 -9.14 16.29 -21.20
C ARG A 265 -8.53 16.83 -22.50
N PHE A 266 -7.82 15.98 -23.26
CA PHE A 266 -7.21 16.39 -24.54
C PHE A 266 -8.24 16.70 -25.62
N PHE A 267 -9.46 16.15 -25.52
CA PHE A 267 -10.57 16.43 -26.42
C PHE A 267 -11.54 17.50 -25.90
N ASP A 268 -11.21 18.16 -24.78
CA ASP A 268 -12.05 19.16 -24.10
C ASP A 268 -13.47 18.66 -23.75
N TRP A 269 -13.58 17.37 -23.44
CA TRP A 269 -14.86 16.73 -23.06
C TRP A 269 -15.11 16.73 -21.55
N VAL A 270 -14.19 17.26 -20.77
CA VAL A 270 -14.34 17.49 -19.33
C VAL A 270 -14.30 19.00 -19.02
N PRO A 271 -14.96 19.43 -17.93
CA PRO A 271 -14.97 20.84 -17.53
C PRO A 271 -13.56 21.39 -17.32
N GLU A 272 -13.41 22.71 -17.44
CA GLU A 272 -12.13 23.39 -17.21
C GLU A 272 -11.70 23.33 -15.74
N ASN A 273 -10.41 23.62 -15.49
CA ASN A 273 -9.88 23.68 -14.13
C ASN A 273 -10.56 24.83 -13.36
N GLY A 274 -10.99 24.54 -12.12
CA GLY A 274 -11.74 25.48 -11.29
C GLY A 274 -13.27 25.34 -11.40
N ASP A 275 -13.78 24.57 -12.36
CA ASP A 275 -15.21 24.24 -12.39
C ASP A 275 -15.54 23.19 -11.31
N PRO A 276 -16.52 23.44 -10.43
CA PRO A 276 -16.93 22.46 -9.41
C PRO A 276 -17.38 21.13 -9.99
N MET A 277 -17.87 21.09 -11.24
CA MET A 277 -18.29 19.86 -11.89
C MET A 277 -17.10 18.94 -12.20
N LEU A 278 -15.91 19.51 -12.50
CA LEU A 278 -14.68 18.75 -12.73
C LEU A 278 -14.35 17.86 -11.51
N VAL A 279 -14.46 18.41 -10.30
CA VAL A 279 -14.16 17.68 -9.05
C VAL A 279 -15.02 16.43 -8.95
N TRP A 280 -16.32 16.54 -9.22
CA TRP A 280 -17.23 15.37 -9.15
C TRP A 280 -16.96 14.36 -10.25
N VAL A 281 -16.60 14.78 -11.45
CA VAL A 281 -16.18 13.88 -12.53
C VAL A 281 -14.94 13.08 -12.09
N LEU A 282 -13.95 13.73 -11.50
CA LEU A 282 -12.73 13.09 -11.02
C LEU A 282 -12.99 12.18 -9.79
N VAL A 283 -13.85 12.59 -8.86
CA VAL A 283 -14.24 11.76 -7.70
C VAL A 283 -14.96 10.49 -8.16
N ILE A 284 -15.88 10.59 -9.13
CA ILE A 284 -16.57 9.41 -9.68
C ILE A 284 -15.56 8.48 -10.36
N GLN A 285 -14.65 9.05 -11.15
CA GLN A 285 -13.59 8.29 -11.82
C GLN A 285 -12.69 7.60 -10.79
N GLU A 286 -12.35 8.27 -9.69
CA GLU A 286 -11.55 7.69 -8.61
C GLU A 286 -12.29 6.56 -7.89
N VAL A 287 -13.60 6.69 -7.64
CA VAL A 287 -14.42 5.58 -7.12
C VAL A 287 -14.36 4.37 -8.04
N LEU A 288 -14.52 4.56 -9.35
CA LEU A 288 -14.43 3.48 -10.35
C LEU A 288 -13.03 2.86 -10.38
N HIS A 289 -11.99 3.68 -10.33
CA HIS A 289 -10.59 3.24 -10.23
C HIS A 289 -10.36 2.37 -9.00
N VAL A 290 -10.79 2.83 -7.81
CA VAL A 290 -10.62 2.10 -6.55
C VAL A 290 -11.42 0.79 -6.53
N ILE A 291 -12.60 0.71 -7.17
CA ILE A 291 -13.34 -0.56 -7.35
C ILE A 291 -12.45 -1.59 -8.04
N VAL A 292 -11.88 -1.24 -9.20
CA VAL A 292 -11.14 -2.23 -10.00
C VAL A 292 -9.77 -2.54 -9.40
N VAL A 293 -9.10 -1.60 -8.76
CA VAL A 293 -7.78 -1.81 -8.12
C VAL A 293 -7.89 -2.68 -6.86
N SER A 294 -8.99 -2.60 -6.12
CA SER A 294 -9.19 -3.43 -4.92
C SER A 294 -9.42 -4.91 -5.24
N MET A 295 -9.85 -5.26 -6.45
CA MET A 295 -10.03 -6.66 -6.85
C MET A 295 -8.72 -7.45 -6.90
N PRO A 296 -7.66 -7.03 -7.61
CA PRO A 296 -6.36 -7.68 -7.55
C PRO A 296 -5.78 -7.73 -6.13
N MET A 297 -5.91 -6.66 -5.34
CA MET A 297 -5.44 -6.61 -3.95
C MET A 297 -6.09 -7.70 -3.09
N THR A 298 -7.34 -8.07 -3.37
CA THR A 298 -8.07 -9.14 -2.67
C THR A 298 -7.72 -10.53 -3.20
N LEU A 299 -7.62 -10.67 -4.52
CA LEU A 299 -7.51 -11.98 -5.15
C LEU A 299 -6.08 -12.52 -5.22
N PHE A 300 -5.05 -11.67 -5.32
CA PHE A 300 -3.65 -12.13 -5.32
C PHE A 300 -3.26 -12.88 -4.05
N PRO A 301 -3.52 -12.36 -2.83
CA PRO A 301 -3.28 -13.13 -1.61
C PRO A 301 -4.06 -14.45 -1.56
N SER A 302 -5.29 -14.46 -2.07
CA SER A 302 -6.10 -15.67 -2.16
C SER A 302 -5.51 -16.71 -3.12
N MET A 303 -4.97 -16.28 -4.28
CA MET A 303 -4.28 -17.18 -5.21
C MET A 303 -2.94 -17.69 -4.62
N LEU A 304 -2.27 -16.87 -3.81
CA LEU A 304 -1.04 -17.27 -3.13
C LEU A 304 -1.31 -18.36 -2.08
N ALA A 305 -2.45 -18.27 -1.37
CA ALA A 305 -2.90 -19.30 -0.44
C ALA A 305 -3.24 -20.62 -1.18
N ASP A 306 -3.95 -20.55 -2.32
CA ASP A 306 -4.23 -21.73 -3.15
C ASP A 306 -2.94 -22.44 -3.60
N LEU A 307 -1.89 -21.68 -3.93
CA LEU A 307 -0.58 -22.22 -4.28
C LEU A 307 0.14 -22.83 -3.08
N SER A 308 -0.04 -22.28 -1.88
CA SER A 308 0.50 -22.85 -0.65
C SER A 308 -0.11 -24.23 -0.36
N ASP A 309 -1.43 -24.39 -0.56
CA ASP A 309 -2.11 -25.67 -0.47
C ASP A 309 -1.54 -26.68 -1.50
N HIS A 310 -1.28 -26.24 -2.73
CA HIS A 310 -0.64 -27.07 -3.75
C HIS A 310 0.78 -27.52 -3.34
N GLN A 311 1.54 -26.65 -2.68
CA GLN A 311 2.88 -27.00 -2.19
C GLN A 311 2.79 -28.01 -1.03
N GLU A 312 1.84 -27.83 -0.11
CA GLU A 312 1.61 -28.75 1.02
C GLU A 312 1.31 -30.17 0.53
N THR A 313 0.55 -30.36 -0.56
CA THR A 313 0.31 -31.69 -1.12
C THR A 313 1.57 -32.38 -1.64
N ARG A 314 2.58 -31.62 -2.08
CA ARG A 314 3.84 -32.13 -2.64
C ARG A 314 4.94 -32.30 -1.60
N SER A 315 5.13 -31.33 -0.71
CA SER A 315 6.22 -31.33 0.28
C SER A 315 5.81 -31.88 1.65
N GLY A 316 4.50 -31.96 1.94
CA GLY A 316 3.97 -32.32 3.27
C GLY A 316 4.10 -31.19 4.30
N GLU A 317 4.70 -30.06 3.97
CA GLU A 317 4.92 -28.93 4.87
C GLU A 317 4.07 -27.73 4.48
N ARG A 318 3.40 -27.12 5.46
CA ARG A 318 2.63 -25.89 5.29
C ARG A 318 3.53 -24.69 5.46
N GLN A 319 3.75 -23.92 4.39
CA GLN A 319 4.72 -22.82 4.35
C GLN A 319 4.08 -21.43 4.10
N GLU A 320 2.78 -21.27 4.34
CA GLU A 320 2.05 -20.02 4.07
C GLU A 320 2.69 -18.77 4.68
N GLY A 321 3.05 -18.83 5.96
CA GLY A 321 3.66 -17.72 6.68
C GLY A 321 4.99 -17.27 6.06
N THR A 322 5.83 -18.23 5.68
CA THR A 322 7.13 -17.98 5.05
C THR A 322 6.96 -17.38 3.66
N ILE A 323 6.06 -17.93 2.86
CA ILE A 323 5.75 -17.45 1.51
C ILE A 323 5.20 -16.01 1.60
N GLY A 324 4.23 -15.77 2.47
CA GLY A 324 3.66 -14.44 2.68
C GLY A 324 4.69 -13.39 3.12
N ALA A 325 5.60 -13.74 4.03
CA ALA A 325 6.66 -12.84 4.48
C ALA A 325 7.66 -12.52 3.36
N ILE A 326 8.06 -13.52 2.57
CA ILE A 326 8.98 -13.37 1.45
C ILE A 326 8.38 -12.50 0.36
N VAL A 327 7.13 -12.78 -0.05
CA VAL A 327 6.42 -12.00 -1.06
C VAL A 327 6.21 -10.57 -0.57
N GLY A 328 5.78 -10.39 0.68
CA GLY A 328 5.60 -9.05 1.26
C GLY A 328 6.88 -8.23 1.32
N PHE A 329 8.03 -8.85 1.61
CA PHE A 329 9.33 -8.18 1.55
C PHE A 329 9.71 -7.77 0.13
N ALA A 330 9.57 -8.71 -0.81
CA ALA A 330 9.87 -8.47 -2.22
C ALA A 330 8.97 -7.38 -2.82
N MET A 331 7.68 -7.34 -2.47
CA MET A 331 6.75 -6.29 -2.89
C MET A 331 7.20 -4.89 -2.42
N LYS A 332 7.70 -4.76 -1.20
CA LYS A 332 8.24 -3.49 -0.68
C LYS A 332 9.46 -3.01 -1.46
N LEU A 333 10.39 -3.92 -1.79
CA LEU A 333 11.55 -3.60 -2.61
C LEU A 333 11.12 -3.16 -4.02
N THR A 334 10.20 -3.89 -4.61
CA THR A 334 9.72 -3.66 -5.97
C THR A 334 8.97 -2.32 -6.09
N SER A 335 8.19 -1.95 -5.08
CA SER A 335 7.54 -0.64 -5.03
C SER A 335 8.54 0.53 -5.08
N SER A 336 9.71 0.37 -4.47
CA SER A 336 10.76 1.39 -4.53
C SER A 336 11.28 1.62 -5.94
N VAL A 337 11.30 0.59 -6.78
CA VAL A 337 11.68 0.71 -8.20
C VAL A 337 10.70 1.61 -8.95
N GLY A 338 9.39 1.45 -8.72
CA GLY A 338 8.36 2.30 -9.35
C GLY A 338 8.53 3.79 -8.99
N LEU A 339 8.82 4.08 -7.72
CA LEU A 339 9.09 5.47 -7.27
C LEU A 339 10.34 6.06 -7.92
N ILE A 340 11.43 5.28 -8.03
CA ILE A 340 12.67 5.72 -8.69
C ILE A 340 12.39 6.02 -10.18
N LEU A 341 11.68 5.13 -10.86
CA LEU A 341 11.31 5.34 -12.26
C LEU A 341 10.44 6.58 -12.43
N GLY A 342 9.49 6.82 -11.51
CA GLY A 342 8.66 8.04 -11.49
C GLY A 342 9.50 9.31 -11.36
N GLY A 343 10.46 9.33 -10.43
CA GLY A 343 11.36 10.47 -10.25
C GLY A 343 12.26 10.71 -11.47
N LEU A 344 12.87 9.65 -12.03
CA LEU A 344 13.67 9.77 -13.25
C LEU A 344 12.85 10.29 -14.44
N MET A 345 11.60 9.84 -14.54
CA MET A 345 10.70 10.29 -15.60
C MET A 345 10.30 11.76 -15.40
N LEU A 346 10.08 12.19 -14.15
CA LEU A 346 9.79 13.57 -13.82
C LEU A 346 10.92 14.51 -14.27
N ASP A 347 12.17 14.13 -13.99
CA ASP A 347 13.35 14.96 -14.30
C ASP A 347 13.71 14.96 -15.80
N HIS A 348 13.75 13.76 -16.43
CA HIS A 348 14.36 13.61 -17.76
C HIS A 348 13.35 13.69 -18.91
N PHE A 349 12.13 13.22 -18.71
CA PHE A 349 11.11 13.18 -19.75
C PHE A 349 10.09 14.31 -19.61
N ILE A 350 9.53 14.50 -18.41
CA ILE A 350 8.52 15.53 -18.15
C ILE A 350 9.20 16.89 -18.11
N GLY A 351 10.36 16.99 -17.45
CA GLY A 351 11.10 18.23 -17.32
C GLY A 351 10.41 19.23 -16.40
N MET A 352 9.89 18.75 -15.25
CA MET A 352 9.22 19.61 -14.29
C MET A 352 10.19 20.68 -13.77
N PRO A 353 9.88 21.99 -13.86
CA PRO A 353 10.80 23.03 -13.48
C PRO A 353 11.11 22.97 -11.98
N ALA A 354 12.37 23.24 -11.62
CA ALA A 354 12.76 23.38 -10.23
C ALA A 354 11.95 24.53 -9.59
N GLY A 355 11.38 24.25 -8.41
CA GLY A 355 10.51 25.22 -7.74
C GLY A 355 9.10 25.34 -8.30
N ALA A 356 8.62 24.40 -9.09
CA ALA A 356 7.23 24.35 -9.58
C ALA A 356 6.17 24.49 -8.46
N ALA A 357 6.51 24.09 -7.24
CA ALA A 357 5.66 24.27 -6.07
C ALA A 357 5.63 25.71 -5.55
N ASN A 358 6.54 26.59 -6.00
CA ASN A 358 6.56 27.98 -5.56
C ASN A 358 5.44 28.76 -6.24
N ALA A 359 4.79 29.66 -5.50
CA ALA A 359 3.74 30.49 -6.04
C ALA A 359 4.24 31.32 -7.25
N GLY A 360 3.48 31.30 -8.34
CA GLY A 360 3.74 32.11 -9.52
C GLY A 360 4.75 31.55 -10.52
N VAL A 361 5.27 30.31 -10.31
CA VAL A 361 6.08 29.64 -11.35
C VAL A 361 5.14 29.08 -12.41
N PRO A 362 5.12 29.62 -13.65
CA PRO A 362 4.29 29.07 -14.71
C PRO A 362 4.83 27.72 -15.17
N ILE A 363 3.95 26.73 -15.28
CA ILE A 363 4.30 25.46 -15.89
C ILE A 363 3.84 25.46 -17.33
N GLU A 364 4.77 25.22 -18.25
CA GLU A 364 4.48 25.18 -19.68
C GLU A 364 3.48 24.06 -20.02
N SER A 365 2.61 24.33 -20.98
CA SER A 365 1.59 23.36 -21.43
C SER A 365 2.19 22.05 -21.92
N ASP A 366 3.40 22.10 -22.51
CA ASP A 366 4.14 20.92 -22.97
C ASP A 366 4.58 20.02 -21.80
N VAL A 367 4.97 20.60 -20.66
CA VAL A 367 5.31 19.87 -19.42
C VAL A 367 4.07 19.18 -18.87
N LEU A 368 2.93 19.90 -18.81
CA LEU A 368 1.66 19.30 -18.36
C LEU A 368 1.18 18.19 -19.30
N PHE A 369 1.37 18.34 -20.60
CA PHE A 369 1.04 17.31 -21.58
C PHE A 369 1.90 16.05 -21.38
N ARG A 370 3.22 16.22 -21.22
CA ARG A 370 4.12 15.07 -20.93
C ARG A 370 3.78 14.40 -19.59
N LEU A 371 3.42 15.18 -18.58
CA LEU A 371 2.97 14.66 -17.27
C LEU A 371 1.71 13.81 -17.45
N ALA A 372 0.73 14.31 -18.17
CA ALA A 372 -0.53 13.62 -18.42
C ALA A 372 -0.34 12.32 -19.23
N ILE A 373 0.54 12.32 -20.24
CA ILE A 373 0.89 11.11 -20.98
C ILE A 373 1.61 10.11 -20.08
N SER A 374 2.49 10.57 -19.20
CA SER A 374 3.27 9.71 -18.30
C SER A 374 2.38 8.95 -17.34
N ASP A 375 1.44 9.63 -16.69
CA ASP A 375 0.49 9.04 -15.75
C ASP A 375 -0.62 8.25 -16.47
N GLY A 376 -1.34 8.91 -17.37
CA GLY A 376 -2.54 8.34 -17.98
C GLY A 376 -2.25 7.24 -19.01
N ILE A 377 -1.21 7.36 -19.82
CA ILE A 377 -0.95 6.45 -20.93
C ILE A 377 0.21 5.51 -20.61
N ILE A 378 1.40 6.04 -20.30
CA ILE A 378 2.60 5.21 -20.12
C ILE A 378 2.44 4.29 -18.91
N ALA A 379 2.08 4.86 -17.74
CA ALA A 379 1.87 4.07 -16.53
C ALA A 379 0.81 2.98 -16.75
N SER A 380 -0.29 3.33 -17.41
CA SER A 380 -1.39 2.40 -17.66
C SER A 380 -1.02 1.32 -18.66
N CYS A 381 -0.27 1.62 -19.73
CA CYS A 381 0.19 0.64 -20.70
C CYS A 381 1.16 -0.38 -20.08
N LEU A 382 1.91 -0.03 -19.04
CA LEU A 382 2.75 -0.98 -18.32
C LEU A 382 1.94 -2.12 -17.67
N LEU A 383 0.64 -1.93 -17.42
CA LEU A 383 -0.26 -2.99 -16.94
C LEU A 383 -0.38 -4.16 -17.91
N VAL A 384 -0.07 -3.97 -19.19
CA VAL A 384 -0.03 -5.05 -20.20
C VAL A 384 0.94 -6.16 -19.77
N ILE A 385 2.02 -5.82 -19.05
CA ILE A 385 3.03 -6.79 -18.61
C ILE A 385 2.42 -7.81 -17.61
N PRO A 386 1.88 -7.41 -16.45
CA PRO A 386 1.26 -8.35 -15.51
C PRO A 386 0.04 -9.05 -16.12
N ILE A 387 -0.75 -8.37 -16.96
CA ILE A 387 -1.88 -8.98 -17.68
C ILE A 387 -1.39 -10.12 -18.56
N SER A 388 -0.37 -9.91 -19.39
CA SER A 388 0.18 -10.91 -20.29
C SER A 388 0.74 -12.13 -19.53
N ILE A 389 1.41 -11.91 -18.42
CA ILE A 389 1.95 -12.99 -17.58
C ILE A 389 0.79 -13.81 -16.97
N LEU A 390 -0.22 -13.13 -16.41
CA LEU A 390 -1.40 -13.80 -15.83
C LEU A 390 -2.21 -14.56 -16.87
N ALA A 391 -2.29 -14.09 -18.11
CA ALA A 391 -2.96 -14.80 -19.19
C ALA A 391 -2.34 -16.19 -19.48
N THR A 392 -1.06 -16.36 -19.12
CA THR A 392 -0.38 -17.67 -19.23
C THR A 392 -0.54 -18.57 -17.99
N TYR A 393 -1.16 -18.07 -16.93
CA TYR A 393 -1.42 -18.85 -15.71
C TYR A 393 -2.57 -19.84 -15.96
N LYS A 394 -2.37 -21.15 -15.73
CA LYS A 394 -3.31 -22.20 -16.16
C LYS A 394 -3.84 -23.08 -15.01
N MET A 395 -3.77 -22.62 -13.78
CA MET A 395 -4.36 -23.36 -12.65
C MET A 395 -5.88 -23.13 -12.64
N SER A 396 -6.64 -24.21 -12.86
CA SER A 396 -8.09 -24.13 -12.92
C SER A 396 -8.75 -24.20 -11.54
N HIS A 397 -10.01 -23.79 -11.45
CA HIS A 397 -10.81 -23.94 -10.22
C HIS A 397 -11.00 -25.42 -9.83
N ALA A 398 -11.06 -26.32 -10.82
CA ALA A 398 -11.16 -27.76 -10.60
C ALA A 398 -9.89 -28.33 -9.95
N ASP A 399 -8.72 -27.90 -10.44
CA ASP A 399 -7.42 -28.33 -9.87
C ASP A 399 -7.28 -27.90 -8.40
N ILE A 400 -7.69 -26.67 -8.08
CA ILE A 400 -7.64 -26.15 -6.70
C ILE A 400 -8.59 -26.95 -5.79
N LYS A 401 -9.81 -27.24 -6.26
CA LYS A 401 -10.79 -28.01 -5.50
C LYS A 401 -10.34 -29.45 -5.25
N GLU A 402 -9.69 -30.05 -6.22
CA GLU A 402 -9.11 -31.38 -6.08
C GLU A 402 -7.98 -31.41 -5.03
N ILE A 403 -7.06 -30.43 -5.08
CA ILE A 403 -6.00 -30.24 -4.10
C ILE A 403 -6.56 -30.10 -2.68
N GLN A 404 -7.58 -29.25 -2.51
CA GLN A 404 -8.22 -29.04 -1.21
C GLN A 404 -8.91 -30.30 -0.69
N ASN A 405 -9.54 -31.10 -1.56
CA ASN A 405 -10.15 -32.38 -1.17
C ASN A 405 -9.09 -33.40 -0.74
N GLN A 406 -7.96 -33.48 -1.45
CA GLN A 406 -6.84 -34.34 -1.07
C GLN A 406 -6.25 -33.95 0.29
N LEU A 407 -6.10 -32.67 0.57
CA LEU A 407 -5.63 -32.19 1.88
C LEU A 407 -6.62 -32.48 3.00
N ARG A 408 -7.91 -32.31 2.76
CA ARG A 408 -8.95 -32.67 3.75
C ARG A 408 -8.89 -34.16 4.10
N TYR A 409 -8.80 -35.00 3.09
CA TYR A 409 -8.70 -36.44 3.29
C TYR A 409 -7.46 -36.83 4.13
N LYS A 410 -6.28 -36.31 3.79
CA LYS A 410 -5.04 -36.54 4.55
C LYS A 410 -5.14 -36.05 6.00
N ARG A 411 -5.76 -34.89 6.25
CA ARG A 411 -5.93 -34.38 7.62
C ARG A 411 -6.90 -35.21 8.45
N HIS A 412 -7.97 -35.73 7.87
CA HIS A 412 -8.88 -36.65 8.55
C HIS A 412 -8.18 -37.97 8.91
N THR A 413 -7.42 -38.55 7.99
CA THR A 413 -6.70 -39.83 8.24
C THR A 413 -5.60 -39.70 9.31
N ASN A 414 -4.94 -38.56 9.41
CA ASN A 414 -3.92 -38.27 10.44
C ASN A 414 -4.51 -37.97 11.84
N HIS A 415 -5.81 -37.64 11.93
CA HIS A 415 -6.48 -37.44 13.23
C HIS A 415 -7.06 -38.76 13.80
N GLU A 416 -7.14 -39.82 13.01
CA GLU A 416 -7.62 -41.15 13.41
C GLU A 416 -6.48 -42.11 13.83
N LEU A 417 -5.23 -41.70 13.64
CA LEU A 417 -4.01 -42.38 14.10
C LEU A 417 -3.41 -41.70 15.33
#